data_1475718020d5277766e6871f63919348
#
_entry.id   1475718020d5277766e6871f63919348
#
_cell.length_a   1.000
_cell.length_b   1.000
_cell.length_c   1.000
_cell.angle_alpha   90.00
_cell.angle_beta   90.00
_cell.angle_gamma   90.00
#
_symmetry.space_group_name_H-M   'P 1'
#
loop_
_entity.id
_entity.type
_entity.pdbx_description
1 polymer ?
#
loop_
_entity_poly.entity_id
_entity_poly.type
_entity_poly.pdbx_seq_one_letter_code
_entity_poly.pdbx_strand_id
1 'polypeptide(L)'
;DKIGRKPIIMAGCLLAALTYFPIFKGLTHYGNPAIEAAAQTSPVVVVADPDACSFQFNPVGTTKFTTSCDIAKSALARSGTPYANETVPTGSVASIKIGSTTVASYEASGLVGDAAKAEADRFAGEVKAALASAGYPEKADPARINTPMVLFLLTVLVVYVTMVYGPIAAWLVELFPTRIRYTS
;
A
#
# COMPACT_ATOMS: atom_id res chain seq x y z
N ASP A 1 -15.86 -16.59 -31.74
CA ASP A 1 -16.06 -16.13 -30.34
C ASP A 1 -17.12 -16.98 -29.63
N LYS A 2 -16.74 -18.18 -29.15
CA LYS A 2 -17.69 -19.07 -28.43
C LYS A 2 -18.03 -18.60 -27.02
N ILE A 3 -17.16 -17.81 -26.37
CA ILE A 3 -17.32 -17.42 -24.95
C ILE A 3 -17.75 -15.96 -24.77
N GLY A 4 -17.56 -15.11 -25.78
CA GLY A 4 -17.81 -13.68 -25.66
C GLY A 4 -16.78 -12.95 -24.78
N ARG A 5 -16.74 -11.61 -24.83
CA ARG A 5 -15.73 -10.79 -24.14
C ARG A 5 -16.11 -10.48 -22.70
N LYS A 6 -17.42 -10.24 -22.47
CA LYS A 6 -17.94 -9.88 -21.13
C LYS A 6 -17.65 -10.93 -20.05
N PRO A 7 -17.87 -12.25 -20.27
CA PRO A 7 -17.54 -13.26 -19.26
C PRO A 7 -16.06 -13.33 -18.92
N ILE A 8 -15.15 -13.08 -19.87
CA ILE A 8 -13.70 -13.10 -19.61
C ILE A 8 -13.30 -11.95 -18.68
N ILE A 9 -13.79 -10.74 -18.95
CA ILE A 9 -13.55 -9.58 -18.06
C ILE A 9 -14.11 -9.84 -16.67
N MET A 10 -15.36 -10.32 -16.58
CA MET A 10 -16.00 -10.62 -15.30
C MET A 10 -15.25 -11.71 -14.52
N ALA A 11 -14.78 -12.76 -15.20
CA ALA A 11 -13.98 -13.81 -14.57
C ALA A 11 -12.65 -13.27 -14.06
N GLY A 12 -11.95 -12.44 -14.83
CA GLY A 12 -10.70 -11.79 -14.39
C GLY A 12 -10.90 -10.93 -13.14
N CYS A 13 -11.94 -10.09 -13.11
CA CYS A 13 -12.28 -9.28 -11.94
C CYS A 13 -12.66 -10.14 -10.72
N LEU A 14 -13.44 -11.19 -10.90
CA LEU A 14 -13.87 -12.09 -9.83
C LEU A 14 -12.67 -12.84 -9.23
N LEU A 15 -11.82 -13.42 -10.09
CA LEU A 15 -10.61 -14.11 -9.64
C LEU A 15 -9.68 -13.15 -8.88
N ALA A 16 -9.48 -11.94 -9.40
CA ALA A 16 -8.69 -10.92 -8.73
C ALA A 16 -9.27 -10.59 -7.33
N ALA A 17 -10.57 -10.34 -7.23
CA ALA A 17 -11.23 -10.01 -5.96
C ALA A 17 -11.08 -11.13 -4.91
N LEU A 18 -11.15 -12.39 -5.32
CA LEU A 18 -11.05 -13.53 -4.43
C LEU A 18 -9.61 -13.86 -4.02
N THR A 19 -8.62 -13.57 -4.88
CA THR A 19 -7.26 -14.08 -4.69
C THR A 19 -6.22 -13.01 -4.40
N TYR A 20 -6.51 -11.71 -4.53
CA TYR A 20 -5.55 -10.64 -4.25
C TYR A 20 -4.98 -10.72 -2.84
N PHE A 21 -5.82 -10.90 -1.80
CA PHE A 21 -5.35 -11.00 -0.43
C PHE A 21 -4.33 -12.12 -0.21
N PRO A 22 -4.61 -13.40 -0.57
CA PRO A 22 -3.63 -14.46 -0.45
C PRO A 22 -2.40 -14.27 -1.33
N ILE A 23 -2.54 -13.70 -2.54
CA ILE A 23 -1.40 -13.43 -3.43
C ILE A 23 -0.47 -12.38 -2.82
N PHE A 24 -0.99 -11.24 -2.33
CA PHE A 24 -0.18 -10.21 -1.70
C PHE A 24 0.47 -10.69 -0.40
N LYS A 25 -0.24 -11.49 0.40
CA LYS A 25 0.35 -12.14 1.57
C LYS A 25 1.49 -13.08 1.18
N GLY A 26 1.31 -13.86 0.12
CA GLY A 26 2.36 -14.72 -0.44
C GLY A 26 3.54 -13.90 -0.97
N LEU A 27 3.31 -12.79 -1.66
CA LEU A 27 4.38 -11.91 -2.13
C LEU A 27 5.21 -11.35 -0.97
N THR A 28 4.60 -10.96 0.13
CA THR A 28 5.32 -10.52 1.34
C THR A 28 6.12 -11.66 1.93
N HIS A 29 5.51 -12.83 2.11
CA HIS A 29 6.16 -14.02 2.69
C HIS A 29 7.38 -14.49 1.90
N TYR A 30 7.25 -14.61 0.58
CA TYR A 30 8.34 -15.11 -0.28
C TYR A 30 9.32 -14.01 -0.73
N GLY A 31 8.87 -12.74 -0.75
CA GLY A 31 9.68 -11.60 -1.17
C GLY A 31 10.49 -10.96 -0.05
N ASN A 32 9.95 -10.94 1.18
CA ASN A 32 10.66 -10.41 2.34
C ASN A 32 10.24 -11.12 3.64
N PRO A 33 10.68 -12.35 3.88
CA PRO A 33 10.32 -13.11 5.08
C PRO A 33 10.80 -12.45 6.37
N ALA A 34 11.81 -11.58 6.32
CA ALA A 34 12.30 -10.86 7.49
C ALA A 34 11.30 -9.81 8.01
N ILE A 35 10.54 -9.14 7.12
CA ILE A 35 9.47 -8.23 7.54
C ILE A 35 8.36 -9.02 8.26
N GLU A 36 7.99 -10.19 7.76
CA GLU A 36 6.96 -11.00 8.39
C GLU A 36 7.39 -11.47 9.79
N ALA A 37 8.64 -11.92 9.94
CA ALA A 37 9.20 -12.29 11.24
C ALA A 37 9.24 -11.09 12.21
N ALA A 38 9.68 -9.92 11.75
CA ALA A 38 9.69 -8.69 12.54
C ALA A 38 8.26 -8.29 12.98
N ALA A 39 7.27 -8.39 12.09
CA ALA A 39 5.88 -8.07 12.41
C ALA A 39 5.26 -9.00 13.45
N GLN A 40 5.71 -10.25 13.53
CA GLN A 40 5.28 -11.20 14.56
C GLN A 40 5.90 -10.92 15.93
N THR A 41 7.18 -10.50 15.96
CA THR A 41 7.91 -10.22 17.20
C THR A 41 7.67 -8.82 17.75
N SER A 42 7.53 -7.84 16.88
CA SER A 42 7.40 -6.42 17.20
C SER A 42 6.30 -5.78 16.33
N PRO A 43 5.02 -6.05 16.62
CA PRO A 43 3.92 -5.53 15.81
C PRO A 43 3.91 -4.00 15.81
N VAL A 44 3.60 -3.42 14.64
CA VAL A 44 3.47 -1.98 14.45
C VAL A 44 2.01 -1.60 14.50
N VAL A 45 1.70 -0.60 15.32
CA VAL A 45 0.33 -0.09 15.50
C VAL A 45 0.34 1.43 15.36
N VAL A 46 -0.51 1.95 14.50
CA VAL A 46 -0.79 3.39 14.42
C VAL A 46 -1.93 3.70 15.37
N VAL A 47 -1.64 4.50 16.37
CA VAL A 47 -2.58 4.96 17.39
C VAL A 47 -3.02 6.36 16.99
N ALA A 48 -4.26 6.52 16.55
CA ALA A 48 -4.74 7.79 16.00
C ALA A 48 -6.25 7.97 16.19
N ASP A 49 -6.67 9.23 16.17
CA ASP A 49 -8.06 9.61 16.03
C ASP A 49 -8.55 9.25 14.61
N PRO A 50 -9.57 8.38 14.45
CA PRO A 50 -10.06 7.97 13.14
C PRO A 50 -10.63 9.13 12.31
N ASP A 51 -11.19 10.17 12.97
CA ASP A 51 -11.77 11.32 12.31
C ASP A 51 -10.70 12.29 11.75
N ALA A 52 -9.48 12.22 12.29
CA ALA A 52 -8.32 12.98 11.80
C ALA A 52 -7.59 12.28 10.65
N CYS A 53 -7.99 11.07 10.29
CA CYS A 53 -7.36 10.28 9.24
C CYS A 53 -8.10 10.42 7.92
N SER A 54 -7.40 10.83 6.86
CA SER A 54 -7.96 10.84 5.51
C SER A 54 -7.77 9.50 4.80
N PHE A 55 -8.45 9.35 3.66
CA PHE A 55 -8.26 8.17 2.81
C PHE A 55 -6.88 8.20 2.15
N GLN A 56 -6.05 7.20 2.46
CA GLN A 56 -4.63 7.12 2.06
C GLN A 56 -4.40 6.73 0.59
N PHE A 57 -5.31 7.08 -0.31
CA PHE A 57 -5.16 6.78 -1.73
C PHE A 57 -4.34 7.86 -2.44
N ASN A 58 -3.06 7.58 -2.65
CA ASN A 58 -2.12 8.50 -3.28
C ASN A 58 -1.27 7.78 -4.36
N PRO A 59 -1.89 7.35 -5.47
CA PRO A 59 -1.23 6.52 -6.48
C PRO A 59 -0.10 7.23 -7.24
N VAL A 60 -0.14 8.56 -7.32
CA VAL A 60 0.88 9.38 -7.99
C VAL A 60 1.85 10.08 -7.03
N GLY A 61 1.70 9.91 -5.71
CA GLY A 61 2.61 10.44 -4.71
C GLY A 61 2.58 11.97 -4.54
N THR A 62 1.60 12.67 -5.12
CA THR A 62 1.50 14.14 -5.10
C THR A 62 0.70 14.70 -3.92
N THR A 63 -0.09 13.88 -3.25
CA THR A 63 -0.89 14.31 -2.11
C THR A 63 0.02 14.67 -0.94
N LYS A 64 -0.15 15.87 -0.41
CA LYS A 64 0.52 16.33 0.81
C LYS A 64 -0.38 16.03 2.00
N PHE A 65 0.09 15.18 2.88
CA PHE A 65 -0.58 14.87 4.14
C PHE A 65 -0.16 15.87 5.21
N THR A 66 -1.11 16.44 5.91
CA THR A 66 -0.87 17.48 6.92
C THR A 66 -1.28 17.06 8.33
N THR A 67 -2.18 16.06 8.46
CA THR A 67 -2.59 15.54 9.75
C THR A 67 -1.59 14.54 10.31
N SER A 68 -1.42 14.48 11.61
CA SER A 68 -0.52 13.54 12.28
C SER A 68 -0.82 12.08 11.95
N CYS A 69 -2.11 11.73 11.80
CA CYS A 69 -2.53 10.39 11.39
C CYS A 69 -2.05 10.04 9.98
N ASP A 70 -2.27 10.93 9.03
CA ASP A 70 -1.91 10.69 7.63
C ASP A 70 -0.39 10.62 7.44
N ILE A 71 0.36 11.47 8.15
CA ILE A 71 1.81 11.47 8.14
C ILE A 71 2.35 10.14 8.68
N ALA A 72 1.83 9.67 9.83
CA ALA A 72 2.22 8.40 10.42
C ALA A 72 1.98 7.21 9.47
N LYS A 73 0.77 7.11 8.91
CA LYS A 73 0.41 6.05 7.95
C LYS A 73 1.24 6.12 6.67
N SER A 74 1.46 7.33 6.15
CA SER A 74 2.28 7.56 4.95
C SER A 74 3.74 7.15 5.16
N ALA A 75 4.32 7.41 6.34
CA ALA A 75 5.68 6.99 6.67
C ALA A 75 5.82 5.47 6.68
N LEU A 76 4.88 4.76 7.30
CA LEU A 76 4.87 3.28 7.32
C LEU A 76 4.60 2.68 5.93
N ALA A 77 3.69 3.27 5.16
CA ALA A 77 3.43 2.83 3.79
C ALA A 77 4.67 2.96 2.89
N ARG A 78 5.43 4.05 3.02
CA ARG A 78 6.69 4.25 2.27
C ARG A 78 7.79 3.26 2.68
N SER A 79 7.83 2.86 3.95
CA SER A 79 8.78 1.83 4.42
C SER A 79 8.32 0.40 4.10
N GLY A 80 7.11 0.23 3.55
CA GLY A 80 6.53 -1.09 3.29
C GLY A 80 6.23 -1.90 4.55
N THR A 81 6.11 -1.23 5.69
CA THR A 81 5.89 -1.88 6.99
C THR A 81 4.40 -2.11 7.21
N PRO A 82 3.94 -3.36 7.44
CA PRO A 82 2.56 -3.65 7.78
C PRO A 82 2.23 -3.09 9.17
N TYR A 83 1.05 -2.51 9.32
CA TYR A 83 0.60 -1.95 10.60
C TYR A 83 -0.88 -2.23 10.86
N ALA A 84 -1.25 -2.26 12.13
CA ALA A 84 -2.63 -2.23 12.60
C ALA A 84 -3.02 -0.80 13.01
N ASN A 85 -4.32 -0.54 13.16
CA ASN A 85 -4.82 0.73 13.66
C ASN A 85 -5.45 0.54 15.03
N GLU A 86 -5.12 1.44 15.97
CA GLU A 86 -5.75 1.55 17.28
C GLU A 86 -6.38 2.94 17.40
N THR A 87 -7.63 2.99 17.81
CA THR A 87 -8.39 4.25 17.93
C THR A 87 -8.18 4.89 19.28
N VAL A 88 -8.01 6.22 19.28
CA VAL A 88 -7.92 7.07 20.50
C VAL A 88 -8.95 8.19 20.41
N PRO A 89 -9.26 8.84 21.55
CA PRO A 89 -10.19 9.96 21.59
C PRO A 89 -9.83 11.09 20.63
N THR A 90 -10.87 11.77 20.14
CA THR A 90 -10.78 12.89 19.21
C THR A 90 -9.84 13.99 19.70
N GLY A 91 -9.01 14.51 18.81
CA GLY A 91 -8.04 15.57 19.07
C GLY A 91 -6.68 15.10 19.59
N SER A 92 -6.44 13.78 19.67
CA SER A 92 -5.13 13.23 20.04
C SER A 92 -4.17 13.24 18.85
N VAL A 93 -2.93 13.69 19.07
CA VAL A 93 -1.86 13.56 18.06
C VAL A 93 -1.54 12.08 17.85
N ALA A 94 -1.45 11.67 16.60
CA ALA A 94 -1.18 10.29 16.26
C ALA A 94 0.23 9.86 16.69
N SER A 95 0.39 8.58 17.00
CA SER A 95 1.69 7.98 17.32
C SER A 95 1.82 6.59 16.68
N ILE A 96 3.05 6.15 16.47
CA ILE A 96 3.39 4.83 15.97
C ILE A 96 3.99 4.03 17.13
N LYS A 97 3.33 2.95 17.53
CA LYS A 97 3.88 1.97 18.47
C LYS A 97 4.59 0.88 17.67
N ILE A 98 5.85 0.63 17.96
CA ILE A 98 6.69 -0.41 17.33
C ILE A 98 7.24 -1.30 18.44
N GLY A 99 6.59 -2.43 18.68
CA GLY A 99 6.88 -3.24 19.86
C GLY A 99 6.72 -2.44 21.16
N SER A 100 7.82 -2.19 21.87
CA SER A 100 7.82 -1.38 23.11
C SER A 100 8.13 0.11 22.90
N THR A 101 8.53 0.51 21.67
CA THR A 101 8.91 1.89 21.36
C THR A 101 7.71 2.64 20.78
N THR A 102 7.52 3.89 21.22
CA THR A 102 6.48 4.78 20.67
C THR A 102 7.12 6.00 20.06
N VAL A 103 6.77 6.31 18.82
CA VAL A 103 7.21 7.51 18.09
C VAL A 103 5.98 8.40 17.88
N ALA A 104 6.01 9.62 18.42
CA ALA A 104 4.94 10.58 18.22
C ALA A 104 5.01 11.18 16.82
N SER A 105 3.87 11.23 16.12
CA SER A 105 3.75 11.96 14.87
C SER A 105 3.62 13.46 15.13
N TYR A 106 3.44 14.25 14.09
CA TYR A 106 3.33 15.69 14.18
C TYR A 106 2.23 16.22 13.26
N GLU A 107 1.73 17.42 13.58
CA GLU A 107 0.81 18.15 12.72
C GLU A 107 1.63 19.07 11.79
N ALA A 108 1.45 18.91 10.49
CA ALA A 108 2.12 19.75 9.49
C ALA A 108 1.28 20.98 9.11
N SER A 109 0.08 21.12 9.69
CA SER A 109 -0.79 22.28 9.48
C SER A 109 -0.08 23.55 9.93
N GLY A 110 0.19 24.48 8.98
CA GLY A 110 0.92 25.72 9.25
C GLY A 110 2.44 25.66 9.15
N LEU A 111 3.03 24.50 8.98
CA LEU A 111 4.45 24.36 8.68
C LEU A 111 4.71 24.59 7.19
N VAL A 112 5.67 25.47 6.86
CA VAL A 112 6.06 25.80 5.47
C VAL A 112 7.57 25.83 5.29
N GLY A 113 8.02 25.59 4.08
CA GLY A 113 9.45 25.73 3.71
C GLY A 113 10.36 24.77 4.49
N ASP A 114 11.47 25.30 4.98
CA ASP A 114 12.52 24.51 5.63
C ASP A 114 12.08 23.90 6.96
N ALA A 115 11.18 24.56 7.71
CA ALA A 115 10.64 24.03 8.96
C ALA A 115 9.81 22.75 8.73
N ALA A 116 8.97 22.75 7.70
CA ALA A 116 8.18 21.57 7.35
C ALA A 116 9.08 20.38 6.92
N LYS A 117 10.15 20.70 6.17
CA LYS A 117 11.12 19.69 5.73
C LYS A 117 11.93 19.13 6.89
N ALA A 118 12.43 19.99 7.78
CA ALA A 118 13.19 19.57 8.95
C ALA A 118 12.37 18.62 9.86
N GLU A 119 11.09 18.95 10.10
CA GLU A 119 10.21 18.12 10.92
C GLU A 119 9.90 16.78 10.24
N ALA A 120 9.69 16.78 8.92
CA ALA A 120 9.48 15.55 8.16
C ALA A 120 10.73 14.64 8.18
N ASP A 121 11.92 15.23 8.01
CA ASP A 121 13.20 14.49 8.03
C ASP A 121 13.48 13.93 9.44
N ARG A 122 13.21 14.71 10.51
CA ARG A 122 13.32 14.27 11.90
C ARG A 122 12.42 13.07 12.16
N PHE A 123 11.12 13.20 11.86
CA PHE A 123 10.15 12.13 12.07
C PHE A 123 10.47 10.87 11.27
N ALA A 124 10.86 11.02 9.99
CA ALA A 124 11.26 9.89 9.17
C ALA A 124 12.51 9.18 9.75
N GLY A 125 13.47 9.92 10.27
CA GLY A 125 14.65 9.39 10.96
C GLY A 125 14.30 8.61 12.22
N GLU A 126 13.41 9.14 13.07
CA GLU A 126 12.94 8.48 14.29
C GLU A 126 12.18 7.18 13.99
N VAL A 127 11.25 7.20 13.04
CA VAL A 127 10.53 6.00 12.60
C VAL A 127 11.49 4.95 12.05
N LYS A 128 12.45 5.36 11.21
CA LYS A 128 13.47 4.45 10.65
C LYS A 128 14.33 3.82 11.73
N ALA A 129 14.81 4.59 12.69
CA ALA A 129 15.61 4.11 13.81
C ALA A 129 14.81 3.14 14.70
N ALA A 130 13.54 3.46 14.99
CA ALA A 130 12.65 2.61 15.77
C ALA A 130 12.33 1.28 15.05
N LEU A 131 12.10 1.31 13.74
CA LEU A 131 11.92 0.09 12.94
C LEU A 131 13.19 -0.77 12.91
N ALA A 132 14.36 -0.16 12.71
CA ALA A 132 15.62 -0.87 12.70
C ALA A 132 15.89 -1.55 14.05
N SER A 133 15.65 -0.86 15.19
CA SER A 133 15.80 -1.43 16.53
C SER A 133 14.82 -2.57 16.81
N ALA A 134 13.65 -2.57 16.19
CA ALA A 134 12.63 -3.62 16.25
C ALA A 134 12.88 -4.80 15.30
N GLY A 135 13.98 -4.77 14.53
CA GLY A 135 14.38 -5.85 13.63
C GLY A 135 13.75 -5.79 12.23
N TYR A 136 13.11 -4.67 11.87
CA TYR A 136 12.61 -4.49 10.52
C TYR A 136 13.76 -4.17 9.56
N PRO A 137 13.93 -4.93 8.47
CA PRO A 137 14.99 -4.69 7.50
C PRO A 137 14.67 -3.49 6.62
N GLU A 138 15.66 -2.64 6.35
CA GLU A 138 15.50 -1.54 5.37
C GLU A 138 15.31 -2.04 3.94
N LYS A 139 15.88 -3.19 3.62
CA LYS A 139 15.81 -3.83 2.29
C LYS A 139 15.65 -5.33 2.47
N ALA A 140 14.95 -5.94 1.53
CA ALA A 140 14.88 -7.40 1.46
C ALA A 140 16.27 -7.98 1.22
N ASP A 141 16.59 -9.06 1.93
CA ASP A 141 17.83 -9.82 1.72
C ASP A 141 17.68 -10.70 0.46
N PRO A 142 18.46 -10.44 -0.61
CA PRO A 142 18.35 -11.20 -1.85
C PRO A 142 18.55 -12.71 -1.68
N ALA A 143 19.33 -13.13 -0.70
CA ALA A 143 19.60 -14.54 -0.42
C ALA A 143 18.38 -15.26 0.19
N ARG A 144 17.46 -14.53 0.80
CA ARG A 144 16.24 -15.07 1.44
C ARG A 144 14.98 -14.96 0.60
N ILE A 145 15.07 -14.33 -0.58
CA ILE A 145 13.96 -14.19 -1.51
C ILE A 145 13.73 -15.51 -2.26
N ASN A 146 12.52 -16.04 -2.20
CA ASN A 146 12.13 -17.15 -3.08
C ASN A 146 11.71 -16.62 -4.45
N THR A 147 12.70 -16.29 -5.29
CA THR A 147 12.51 -15.70 -6.61
C THR A 147 11.55 -16.49 -7.52
N PRO A 148 11.60 -17.83 -7.61
CA PRO A 148 10.66 -18.59 -8.44
C PRO A 148 9.21 -18.40 -8.02
N MET A 149 8.93 -18.40 -6.69
CA MET A 149 7.59 -18.23 -6.17
C MET A 149 7.08 -16.80 -6.36
N VAL A 150 7.94 -15.80 -6.15
CA VAL A 150 7.60 -14.39 -6.41
C VAL A 150 7.25 -14.18 -7.88
N LEU A 151 8.07 -14.71 -8.81
CA LEU A 151 7.79 -14.63 -10.25
C LEU A 151 6.49 -15.33 -10.63
N PHE A 152 6.21 -16.50 -10.05
CA PHE A 152 4.94 -17.19 -10.26
C PHE A 152 3.74 -16.35 -9.83
N LEU A 153 3.77 -15.78 -8.61
CA LEU A 153 2.68 -14.93 -8.10
C LEU A 153 2.50 -13.66 -8.94
N LEU A 154 3.59 -13.02 -9.36
CA LEU A 154 3.54 -11.86 -10.26
C LEU A 154 2.96 -12.25 -11.63
N THR A 155 3.31 -13.40 -12.16
CA THR A 155 2.75 -13.90 -13.42
C THR A 155 1.23 -14.10 -13.32
N VAL A 156 0.74 -14.63 -12.22
CA VAL A 156 -0.71 -14.76 -11.98
C VAL A 156 -1.39 -13.39 -11.99
N LEU A 157 -0.81 -12.38 -11.34
CA LEU A 157 -1.35 -11.01 -11.36
C LEU A 157 -1.37 -10.43 -12.79
N VAL A 158 -0.31 -10.64 -13.57
CA VAL A 158 -0.26 -10.20 -14.98
C VAL A 158 -1.35 -10.91 -15.82
N VAL A 159 -1.61 -12.19 -15.58
CA VAL A 159 -2.70 -12.90 -16.24
C VAL A 159 -4.06 -12.27 -15.93
N TYR A 160 -4.34 -11.90 -14.69
CA TYR A 160 -5.59 -11.21 -14.34
C TYR A 160 -5.72 -9.86 -15.04
N VAL A 161 -4.64 -9.08 -15.07
CA VAL A 161 -4.60 -7.81 -15.80
C VAL A 161 -4.89 -8.02 -17.29
N THR A 162 -4.25 -9.01 -17.94
CA THR A 162 -4.46 -9.31 -19.36
C THR A 162 -5.86 -9.82 -19.68
N MET A 163 -6.49 -10.58 -18.76
CA MET A 163 -7.89 -11.01 -18.92
C MET A 163 -8.87 -9.82 -18.94
N VAL A 164 -8.57 -8.76 -18.20
CA VAL A 164 -9.41 -7.56 -18.15
C VAL A 164 -9.07 -6.62 -19.31
N TYR A 165 -7.80 -6.25 -19.48
CA TYR A 165 -7.38 -5.25 -20.47
C TYR A 165 -7.38 -5.76 -21.90
N GLY A 166 -7.11 -7.05 -22.13
CA GLY A 166 -7.09 -7.62 -23.48
C GLY A 166 -8.40 -7.41 -24.28
N PRO A 167 -9.56 -7.75 -23.71
CA PRO A 167 -10.84 -7.56 -24.39
C PRO A 167 -11.39 -6.13 -24.36
N ILE A 168 -10.88 -5.22 -23.48
CA ILE A 168 -11.46 -3.90 -23.26
C ILE A 168 -11.52 -3.05 -24.52
N ALA A 169 -10.42 -2.97 -25.28
CA ALA A 169 -10.38 -2.14 -26.49
C ALA A 169 -11.47 -2.52 -27.50
N ALA A 170 -11.62 -3.81 -27.74
CA ALA A 170 -12.62 -4.32 -28.63
C ALA A 170 -14.05 -4.17 -28.08
N TRP A 171 -14.24 -4.29 -26.77
CA TRP A 171 -15.51 -4.09 -26.11
C TRP A 171 -15.93 -2.60 -26.13
N LEU A 172 -15.02 -1.66 -25.93
CA LEU A 172 -15.27 -0.23 -26.06
C LEU A 172 -15.76 0.15 -27.46
N VAL A 173 -15.13 -0.42 -28.50
CA VAL A 173 -15.57 -0.20 -29.89
C VAL A 173 -17.00 -0.70 -30.13
N GLU A 174 -17.43 -1.77 -29.47
CA GLU A 174 -18.79 -2.31 -29.56
C GLU A 174 -19.84 -1.46 -28.85
N LEU A 175 -19.47 -0.64 -27.85
CA LEU A 175 -20.37 0.27 -27.15
C LEU A 175 -20.83 1.45 -28.03
N PHE A 176 -20.06 1.81 -29.07
CA PHE A 176 -20.41 2.92 -29.94
C PHE A 176 -21.18 2.44 -31.17
N PRO A 177 -22.30 3.14 -31.52
CA PRO A 177 -23.01 2.89 -32.79
C PRO A 177 -22.06 3.01 -33.99
N THR A 178 -22.29 2.21 -35.01
CA THR A 178 -21.44 2.17 -36.22
C THR A 178 -21.22 3.54 -36.88
N ARG A 179 -22.16 4.44 -36.76
CA ARG A 179 -22.08 5.81 -37.31
C ARG A 179 -21.05 6.71 -36.70
N ILE A 180 -20.76 6.55 -35.40
CA ILE A 180 -19.81 7.42 -34.65
C ILE A 180 -18.52 6.72 -34.24
N ARG A 181 -18.36 5.44 -34.64
CA ARG A 181 -17.24 4.61 -34.24
C ARG A 181 -15.86 5.15 -34.65
N TYR A 182 -15.80 5.98 -35.70
CA TYR A 182 -14.56 6.59 -36.20
C TYR A 182 -14.40 8.08 -35.88
N THR A 183 -15.34 8.67 -35.15
CA THR A 183 -15.34 10.12 -34.80
C THR A 183 -15.28 10.38 -33.30
N SER A 184 -15.22 9.36 -32.47
CA SER A 184 -15.14 9.43 -31.01
C SER A 184 -13.76 9.05 -30.48
#